data_eb530f1a9abb62ba08ab401ce51bde0e
#
_entry.id   eb530f1a9abb62ba08ab401ce51bde0e
#
_cell.length_a   1.000
_cell.length_b   1.000
_cell.length_c   1.000
_cell.angle_alpha   90.00
_cell.angle_beta   90.00
_cell.angle_gamma   90.00
#
_symmetry.space_group_name_H-M   'P 1'
#
loop_
_entity.id
_entity.type
_entity.pdbx_description
1 polymer ?
#
loop_
_entity_poly.entity_id
_entity_poly.type
_entity_poly.pdbx_seq_one_letter_code
_entity_poly.pdbx_strand_id
1 'polypeptide(L)'
;MKEYKTITQVAGPLVFVEKTEPVAYGELVTITLPDGSTRRGQVLDTSKDVVVVQVFEGTRGVDTSSTVRFTGDIVKLNCSQDMLGRILSGSGEPIDGGPKIVPEERRPIVGAAINPYARQYPREFIQTGISAIDGMNTLVRGQKLPIFSGSGLPHNDIALQIARQAKVRGEGEEFAVIFAAMGITYEEAYQFMKEFERTGALERAVVFLNLANDPAIERLLTPRMALTAAEFLAYEYDLHILVILTDMTNYCEALREISAAREEVPGRRGYPGYMYTDLATIYERAGRIRGRKGTITQMPILTMPGDDITHPIPDLTGYITEGQIVLSRELHAKGIYPPINVLPSLSRLMKEGIGEGYTREDHPQWNDQMYAAYAEGVDLRGLVAIVGEEALSERDRLFLKFADEFERRFVQQGRYEDRDIEYTLDLGWELLAMLPERELTKVERKFIEKYHPKYRKKEAKPEEATEEAS
;
A
#
# COMPACT_ATOMS: atom_id res chain seq x y z
N MET A 1 -0.55 -24.34 34.42
CA MET A 1 -1.41 -24.37 33.23
C MET A 1 -1.89 -25.78 33.05
N LYS A 2 -3.19 -25.97 32.80
CA LYS A 2 -3.80 -27.30 32.66
C LYS A 2 -3.97 -27.63 31.19
N GLU A 3 -3.80 -28.88 30.81
CA GLU A 3 -4.07 -29.40 29.48
C GLU A 3 -5.38 -30.21 29.51
N TYR A 4 -6.23 -29.98 28.51
CA TYR A 4 -7.54 -30.60 28.46
C TYR A 4 -7.68 -31.47 27.20
N LYS A 5 -8.27 -32.66 27.35
CA LYS A 5 -8.70 -33.54 26.25
C LYS A 5 -10.18 -33.37 26.00
N THR A 6 -10.53 -32.21 25.47
CA THR A 6 -11.93 -31.78 25.35
C THR A 6 -12.31 -31.34 23.95
N ILE A 7 -11.53 -31.76 22.93
CA ILE A 7 -11.89 -31.53 21.53
C ILE A 7 -13.10 -32.39 21.19
N THR A 8 -14.18 -31.74 20.78
CA THR A 8 -15.44 -32.41 20.39
C THR A 8 -15.58 -32.55 18.89
N GLN A 9 -15.04 -31.63 18.13
CA GLN A 9 -15.15 -31.60 16.66
C GLN A 9 -14.00 -30.85 16.03
N VAL A 10 -13.62 -31.24 14.81
CA VAL A 10 -12.71 -30.53 13.94
C VAL A 10 -13.43 -30.26 12.61
N ALA A 11 -13.51 -29.01 12.18
CA ALA A 11 -14.17 -28.60 10.93
C ALA A 11 -13.35 -27.52 10.20
N GLY A 12 -12.75 -27.92 9.08
CA GLY A 12 -11.85 -27.03 8.34
C GLY A 12 -10.72 -26.49 9.21
N PRO A 13 -10.52 -25.17 9.31
CA PRO A 13 -9.49 -24.57 10.15
C PRO A 13 -9.88 -24.46 11.64
N LEU A 14 -11.08 -24.93 12.00
CA LEU A 14 -11.65 -24.76 13.34
C LEU A 14 -11.63 -26.03 14.17
N VAL A 15 -11.38 -25.86 15.46
CA VAL A 15 -11.48 -26.90 16.49
C VAL A 15 -12.48 -26.44 17.54
N PHE A 16 -13.45 -27.31 17.82
CA PHE A 16 -14.46 -27.09 18.84
C PHE A 16 -14.04 -27.82 20.12
N VAL A 17 -13.99 -27.08 21.19
CA VAL A 17 -13.49 -27.54 22.49
C VAL A 17 -14.57 -27.36 23.54
N GLU A 18 -14.82 -28.40 24.34
CA GLU A 18 -15.72 -28.28 25.50
C GLU A 18 -15.12 -27.27 26.51
N LYS A 19 -15.91 -26.31 26.97
CA LYS A 19 -15.48 -25.25 27.86
C LYS A 19 -15.37 -25.78 29.31
N THR A 20 -14.14 -25.88 29.77
CA THR A 20 -13.81 -26.39 31.11
C THR A 20 -13.42 -25.30 32.09
N GLU A 21 -13.07 -24.09 31.57
CA GLU A 21 -12.65 -22.92 32.37
C GLU A 21 -13.09 -21.63 31.67
N PRO A 22 -13.04 -20.48 32.35
CA PRO A 22 -13.24 -19.19 31.72
C PRO A 22 -12.16 -18.96 30.65
N VAL A 23 -12.59 -18.67 29.42
CA VAL A 23 -11.74 -18.42 28.26
C VAL A 23 -12.13 -17.09 27.65
N ALA A 24 -11.12 -16.27 27.34
CA ALA A 24 -11.34 -14.97 26.73
C ALA A 24 -11.38 -15.04 25.19
N TYR A 25 -12.14 -14.18 24.57
CA TYR A 25 -12.08 -13.96 23.12
C TYR A 25 -10.69 -13.49 22.70
N GLY A 26 -10.15 -14.09 21.64
CA GLY A 26 -8.81 -13.74 21.14
C GLY A 26 -7.66 -14.39 21.91
N GLU A 27 -7.95 -15.22 22.92
CA GLU A 27 -6.93 -15.92 23.71
C GLU A 27 -6.15 -16.92 22.85
N LEU A 28 -4.83 -16.95 23.07
CA LEU A 28 -3.93 -17.89 22.41
C LEU A 28 -4.07 -19.29 22.99
N VAL A 29 -4.12 -20.28 22.11
CA VAL A 29 -4.29 -21.68 22.45
C VAL A 29 -3.14 -22.49 21.87
N THR A 30 -2.64 -23.46 22.64
CA THR A 30 -1.70 -24.49 22.17
C THR A 30 -2.43 -25.82 22.10
N ILE A 31 -2.39 -26.47 20.95
CA ILE A 31 -2.95 -27.81 20.71
C ILE A 31 -1.77 -28.75 20.53
N THR A 32 -1.68 -29.79 21.36
CA THR A 32 -0.67 -30.84 21.25
C THR A 32 -1.29 -32.07 20.60
N LEU A 33 -0.74 -32.47 19.47
CA LEU A 33 -1.19 -33.63 18.70
C LEU A 33 -0.70 -34.95 19.35
N PRO A 34 -1.29 -36.09 18.97
CA PRO A 34 -0.85 -37.40 19.49
C PRO A 34 0.61 -37.77 19.21
N ASP A 35 1.20 -37.21 18.15
CA ASP A 35 2.61 -37.39 17.80
C ASP A 35 3.57 -36.50 18.60
N GLY A 36 3.05 -35.66 19.50
CA GLY A 36 3.79 -34.69 20.31
C GLY A 36 4.07 -33.36 19.60
N SER A 37 3.72 -33.22 18.33
CA SER A 37 3.80 -31.94 17.65
C SER A 37 2.76 -30.95 18.19
N THR A 38 3.03 -29.65 18.07
CA THR A 38 2.13 -28.61 18.58
C THR A 38 1.59 -27.76 17.45
N ARG A 39 0.38 -27.24 17.64
CA ARG A 39 -0.24 -26.22 16.80
C ARG A 39 -0.65 -25.05 17.69
N ARG A 40 -0.57 -23.86 17.15
CA ARG A 40 -1.09 -22.66 17.82
C ARG A 40 -2.46 -22.33 17.27
N GLY A 41 -3.29 -21.72 18.08
CA GLY A 41 -4.60 -21.26 17.68
C GLY A 41 -5.03 -20.06 18.51
N GLN A 42 -6.18 -19.53 18.14
CA GLN A 42 -6.79 -18.39 18.79
C GLN A 42 -8.28 -18.68 19.03
N VAL A 43 -8.78 -18.27 20.17
CA VAL A 43 -10.22 -18.35 20.48
C VAL A 43 -10.96 -17.35 19.61
N LEU A 44 -11.85 -17.84 18.77
CA LEU A 44 -12.70 -17.03 17.89
C LEU A 44 -14.07 -16.77 18.48
N ASP A 45 -14.56 -17.72 19.28
CA ASP A 45 -15.87 -17.60 19.92
C ASP A 45 -15.90 -18.41 21.20
N THR A 46 -16.69 -17.98 22.15
CA THR A 46 -16.87 -18.67 23.41
C THR A 46 -18.32 -18.58 23.84
N SER A 47 -18.98 -19.71 23.86
CA SER A 47 -20.34 -19.87 24.40
C SER A 47 -20.31 -20.34 25.86
N LYS A 48 -21.47 -20.74 26.36
CA LYS A 48 -21.57 -21.33 27.71
C LYS A 48 -20.78 -22.62 27.84
N ASP A 49 -20.87 -23.47 26.80
CA ASP A 49 -20.42 -24.88 26.87
C ASP A 49 -19.29 -25.19 25.85
N VAL A 50 -19.12 -24.36 24.82
CA VAL A 50 -18.18 -24.59 23.72
C VAL A 50 -17.31 -23.39 23.45
N VAL A 51 -16.02 -23.65 23.21
CA VAL A 51 -15.03 -22.66 22.71
C VAL A 51 -14.67 -23.06 21.27
N VAL A 52 -14.76 -22.11 20.37
CA VAL A 52 -14.31 -22.27 18.97
C VAL A 52 -12.89 -21.73 18.85
N VAL A 53 -11.96 -22.60 18.50
CA VAL A 53 -10.55 -22.28 18.31
C VAL A 53 -10.21 -22.35 16.84
N GLN A 54 -9.60 -21.31 16.31
CA GLN A 54 -9.02 -21.29 14.99
C GLN A 54 -7.56 -21.66 15.07
N VAL A 55 -7.13 -22.66 14.30
CA VAL A 55 -5.75 -23.19 14.33
C VAL A 55 -4.91 -22.50 13.26
N PHE A 56 -3.77 -21.92 13.61
CA PHE A 56 -2.91 -21.15 12.72
C PHE A 56 -2.20 -22.00 11.67
N GLU A 57 -1.63 -23.14 12.12
CA GLU A 57 -0.88 -24.04 11.24
C GLU A 57 -1.78 -25.11 10.58
N GLY A 58 -3.09 -24.92 10.63
CA GLY A 58 -4.08 -25.86 10.10
C GLY A 58 -4.36 -27.04 11.03
N THR A 59 -5.47 -27.72 10.77
CA THR A 59 -6.02 -28.78 11.62
C THR A 59 -5.58 -30.20 11.21
N ARG A 60 -4.69 -30.34 10.24
CA ARG A 60 -4.23 -31.64 9.78
C ARG A 60 -3.54 -32.42 10.92
N GLY A 61 -4.05 -33.61 11.22
CA GLY A 61 -3.56 -34.44 12.30
C GLY A 61 -4.16 -34.14 13.69
N VAL A 62 -4.94 -33.07 13.83
CA VAL A 62 -5.69 -32.78 15.05
C VAL A 62 -6.91 -33.69 15.11
N ASP A 63 -7.09 -34.38 16.24
CA ASP A 63 -8.23 -35.25 16.53
C ASP A 63 -8.73 -35.05 17.97
N THR A 64 -9.72 -35.85 18.37
CA THR A 64 -10.31 -35.80 19.71
C THR A 64 -9.38 -36.32 20.80
N SER A 65 -8.24 -36.92 20.47
CA SER A 65 -7.21 -37.36 21.45
C SER A 65 -6.16 -36.30 21.70
N SER A 66 -6.11 -35.26 20.85
CA SER A 66 -5.23 -34.10 21.01
C SER A 66 -5.58 -33.33 22.28
N THR A 67 -4.58 -32.70 22.90
CA THR A 67 -4.79 -31.91 24.11
C THR A 67 -4.79 -30.41 23.78
N VAL A 68 -5.61 -29.65 24.48
CA VAL A 68 -5.76 -28.20 24.33
C VAL A 68 -5.33 -27.49 25.60
N ARG A 69 -4.52 -26.45 25.46
CA ARG A 69 -4.08 -25.59 26.56
C ARG A 69 -4.37 -24.13 26.23
N PHE A 70 -5.19 -23.51 27.06
CA PHE A 70 -5.42 -22.07 27.03
C PHE A 70 -4.30 -21.34 27.75
N THR A 71 -3.78 -20.27 27.16
CA THR A 71 -2.56 -19.60 27.66
C THR A 71 -2.85 -18.45 28.60
N GLY A 72 -4.06 -17.91 28.60
CA GLY A 72 -4.42 -16.70 29.33
C GLY A 72 -3.85 -15.43 28.68
N ASP A 73 -3.32 -15.52 27.46
CA ASP A 73 -2.68 -14.40 26.76
C ASP A 73 -3.24 -14.30 25.32
N ILE A 74 -3.04 -13.15 24.69
CA ILE A 74 -3.45 -12.87 23.32
C ILE A 74 -2.26 -12.93 22.36
N VAL A 75 -2.51 -12.97 21.06
CA VAL A 75 -1.43 -12.95 20.04
C VAL A 75 -0.66 -11.65 20.14
N LYS A 76 0.66 -11.75 20.30
CA LYS A 76 1.59 -10.65 20.41
C LYS A 76 2.74 -10.79 19.42
N LEU A 77 3.25 -9.67 18.95
CA LEU A 77 4.49 -9.58 18.18
C LEU A 77 5.66 -9.26 19.11
N ASN A 78 6.79 -9.93 18.92
CA ASN A 78 8.06 -9.57 19.52
C ASN A 78 8.63 -8.36 18.77
N CYS A 79 8.55 -7.18 19.36
CA CYS A 79 9.01 -5.93 18.77
C CYS A 79 10.43 -5.60 19.24
N SER A 80 11.27 -5.21 18.30
CA SER A 80 12.64 -4.72 18.52
C SER A 80 13.08 -3.90 17.32
N GLN A 81 14.01 -2.99 17.48
CA GLN A 81 14.69 -2.32 16.37
C GLN A 81 15.41 -3.32 15.46
N ASP A 82 15.86 -4.46 16.00
CA ASP A 82 16.49 -5.56 15.26
C ASP A 82 15.56 -6.24 14.23
N MET A 83 14.30 -5.82 14.14
CA MET A 83 13.41 -6.23 13.04
C MET A 83 13.79 -5.60 11.69
N LEU A 84 14.46 -4.45 11.69
CA LEU A 84 14.97 -3.83 10.46
C LEU A 84 16.00 -4.75 9.82
N GLY A 85 15.91 -4.92 8.52
CA GLY A 85 16.76 -5.84 7.77
C GLY A 85 16.29 -7.31 7.80
N ARG A 86 15.12 -7.62 8.39
CA ARG A 86 14.65 -8.99 8.58
C ARG A 86 13.47 -9.35 7.69
N ILE A 87 13.40 -10.64 7.35
CA ILE A 87 12.28 -11.24 6.63
C ILE A 87 11.58 -12.23 7.57
N LEU A 88 10.31 -11.99 7.81
CA LEU A 88 9.47 -12.70 8.76
C LEU A 88 8.32 -13.40 8.04
N SER A 89 7.82 -14.49 8.61
CA SER A 89 6.57 -15.11 8.20
C SER A 89 5.36 -14.23 8.49
N GLY A 90 4.20 -14.57 7.98
CA GLY A 90 2.95 -13.87 8.29
C GLY A 90 2.59 -13.87 9.78
N SER A 91 3.14 -14.80 10.55
CA SER A 91 3.00 -14.90 12.02
C SER A 91 4.13 -14.19 12.81
N GLY A 92 5.07 -13.53 12.13
CA GLY A 92 6.14 -12.77 12.77
C GLY A 92 7.38 -13.58 13.17
N GLU A 93 7.52 -14.81 12.71
CA GLU A 93 8.73 -15.63 12.96
C GLU A 93 9.76 -15.40 11.85
N PRO A 94 11.07 -15.27 12.17
CA PRO A 94 12.11 -15.13 11.17
C PRO A 94 12.17 -16.32 10.19
N ILE A 95 12.23 -16.01 8.88
CA ILE A 95 12.36 -17.03 7.80
C ILE A 95 13.60 -16.78 6.93
N ASP A 96 14.42 -15.80 7.28
CA ASP A 96 15.65 -15.41 6.61
C ASP A 96 16.90 -16.21 7.04
N GLY A 97 16.72 -17.25 7.87
CA GLY A 97 17.83 -18.01 8.45
C GLY A 97 18.57 -17.32 9.58
N GLY A 98 18.18 -16.10 9.94
CA GLY A 98 18.74 -15.36 11.07
C GLY A 98 18.22 -15.84 12.42
N PRO A 99 18.80 -15.32 13.53
CA PRO A 99 18.37 -15.67 14.88
C PRO A 99 16.95 -15.18 15.18
N LYS A 100 16.32 -15.73 16.20
CA LYS A 100 15.05 -15.22 16.73
C LYS A 100 15.24 -13.79 17.23
N ILE A 101 14.24 -12.95 16.97
CA ILE A 101 14.24 -11.57 17.46
C ILE A 101 14.08 -11.58 18.98
N VAL A 102 15.03 -10.98 19.67
CA VAL A 102 14.94 -10.75 21.11
C VAL A 102 14.03 -9.55 21.34
N PRO A 103 12.87 -9.71 21.99
CA PRO A 103 11.93 -8.62 22.12
C PRO A 103 12.43 -7.56 23.12
N GLU A 104 12.41 -6.31 22.71
CA GLU A 104 12.44 -5.16 23.63
C GLU A 104 11.06 -5.01 24.28
N GLU A 105 10.02 -5.24 23.50
CA GLU A 105 8.63 -5.23 23.94
C GLU A 105 7.81 -6.32 23.22
N ARG A 106 6.78 -6.83 23.90
CA ARG A 106 5.77 -7.71 23.29
C ARG A 106 4.46 -6.99 23.18
N ARG A 107 4.06 -6.64 21.97
CA ARG A 107 2.84 -5.87 21.69
C ARG A 107 1.71 -6.72 21.16
N PRO A 108 0.48 -6.55 21.70
CA PRO A 108 -0.72 -7.15 21.10
C PRO A 108 -0.90 -6.69 19.65
N ILE A 109 -1.19 -7.64 18.75
CA ILE A 109 -1.34 -7.32 17.32
C ILE A 109 -2.70 -6.71 16.96
N VAL A 110 -3.67 -6.80 17.85
CA VAL A 110 -5.01 -6.24 17.61
C VAL A 110 -4.91 -4.74 17.33
N GLY A 111 -4.01 -4.05 18.02
CA GLY A 111 -3.83 -2.62 17.85
C GLY A 111 -5.09 -1.80 18.15
N ALA A 112 -5.05 -0.54 17.84
CA ALA A 112 -6.21 0.34 17.92
C ALA A 112 -6.13 1.41 16.83
N ALA A 113 -7.27 1.80 16.29
CA ALA A 113 -7.37 2.99 15.47
C ALA A 113 -6.85 4.21 16.25
N ILE A 114 -6.16 5.11 15.57
CA ILE A 114 -5.68 6.34 16.19
C ILE A 114 -6.89 7.14 16.68
N ASN A 115 -6.88 7.52 17.96
CA ASN A 115 -7.92 8.35 18.53
C ASN A 115 -8.08 9.64 17.69
N PRO A 116 -9.28 9.96 17.20
CA PRO A 116 -9.52 11.14 16.37
C PRO A 116 -9.03 12.46 17.01
N TYR A 117 -9.15 12.60 18.33
CA TYR A 117 -8.68 13.78 19.05
C TYR A 117 -7.15 13.91 19.06
N ALA A 118 -6.43 12.79 19.09
CA ALA A 118 -4.97 12.74 19.04
C ALA A 118 -4.42 12.81 17.60
N ARG A 119 -5.27 12.59 16.60
CA ARG A 119 -4.86 12.59 15.20
C ARG A 119 -4.47 13.99 14.74
N GLN A 120 -3.32 14.09 14.09
CA GLN A 120 -2.88 15.29 13.39
C GLN A 120 -3.19 15.16 11.90
N TYR A 121 -3.57 16.27 11.27
CA TYR A 121 -3.88 16.28 9.85
C TYR A 121 -2.63 15.93 9.03
N PRO A 122 -2.72 14.99 8.05
CA PRO A 122 -1.60 14.64 7.20
C PRO A 122 -1.11 15.84 6.39
N ARG A 123 0.21 16.02 6.38
CA ARG A 123 0.91 17.05 5.60
C ARG A 123 2.27 16.47 5.22
N GLU A 124 2.96 17.16 4.36
CA GLU A 124 4.30 16.83 3.90
C GLU A 124 4.33 15.68 2.89
N PHE A 125 5.13 15.89 1.91
CA PHE A 125 5.31 15.03 0.75
C PHE A 125 6.13 13.77 1.07
N ILE A 126 5.67 12.62 0.59
CA ILE A 126 6.50 11.42 0.46
C ILE A 126 6.81 11.22 -1.02
N GLN A 127 8.08 11.25 -1.37
CA GLN A 127 8.53 10.98 -2.73
C GLN A 127 8.57 9.47 -2.95
N THR A 128 7.78 8.98 -3.89
CA THR A 128 7.78 7.56 -4.29
C THR A 128 8.78 7.29 -5.40
N GLY A 129 9.27 8.34 -6.07
CA GLY A 129 10.16 8.25 -7.22
C GLY A 129 9.44 7.86 -8.52
N ILE A 130 8.11 7.84 -8.52
CA ILE A 130 7.26 7.56 -9.68
C ILE A 130 6.51 8.83 -10.08
N SER A 131 6.83 9.37 -11.26
CA SER A 131 6.28 10.66 -11.73
C SER A 131 4.75 10.72 -11.73
N ALA A 132 4.07 9.64 -12.16
CA ALA A 132 2.61 9.58 -12.20
C ALA A 132 1.97 9.63 -10.79
N ILE A 133 2.69 9.20 -9.76
CA ILE A 133 2.26 9.31 -8.36
C ILE A 133 2.66 10.68 -7.83
N ASP A 134 3.94 11.00 -7.83
CA ASP A 134 4.49 12.18 -7.16
C ASP A 134 3.97 13.49 -7.76
N GLY A 135 3.84 13.56 -9.09
CA GLY A 135 3.35 14.74 -9.78
C GLY A 135 1.83 14.87 -9.85
N MET A 136 1.10 13.74 -9.99
CA MET A 136 -0.33 13.77 -10.32
C MET A 136 -1.24 13.30 -9.18
N ASN A 137 -0.76 12.43 -8.29
CA ASN A 137 -1.52 11.81 -7.21
C ASN A 137 -0.67 11.68 -5.95
N THR A 138 -0.07 12.74 -5.53
CA THR A 138 0.96 12.82 -4.50
C THR A 138 0.58 12.11 -3.21
N LEU A 139 1.50 11.28 -2.71
CA LEU A 139 1.40 10.62 -1.42
C LEU A 139 1.80 11.58 -0.30
N VAL A 140 0.94 11.70 0.71
CA VAL A 140 1.15 12.60 1.85
C VAL A 140 1.45 11.80 3.10
N ARG A 141 2.37 12.28 3.92
CA ARG A 141 2.81 11.62 5.16
C ARG A 141 1.65 11.44 6.15
N GLY A 142 1.37 10.20 6.51
CA GLY A 142 0.25 9.82 7.37
C GLY A 142 -1.06 9.51 6.62
N GLN A 143 -1.03 9.47 5.28
CA GLN A 143 -2.16 9.14 4.43
C GLN A 143 -2.33 7.62 4.24
N LYS A 144 -3.55 7.22 3.91
CA LYS A 144 -3.91 5.90 3.38
C LYS A 144 -4.25 6.06 1.90
N LEU A 145 -3.33 5.67 1.00
CA LEU A 145 -3.52 5.80 -0.45
C LEU A 145 -3.35 4.43 -1.12
N PRO A 146 -4.45 3.72 -1.41
CA PRO A 146 -4.39 2.39 -2.01
C PRO A 146 -4.06 2.43 -3.50
N ILE A 147 -3.50 1.31 -3.99
CA ILE A 147 -3.35 1.01 -5.41
C ILE A 147 -4.40 -0.02 -5.81
N PHE A 148 -5.27 0.35 -6.74
CA PHE A 148 -6.27 -0.53 -7.33
C PHE A 148 -5.70 -1.13 -8.61
N SER A 149 -5.36 -2.40 -8.55
CA SER A 149 -4.79 -3.18 -9.65
C SER A 149 -5.84 -4.10 -10.28
N GLY A 150 -5.46 -4.76 -11.35
CA GLY A 150 -6.18 -5.87 -11.97
C GLY A 150 -5.31 -7.13 -12.04
N SER A 151 -5.92 -8.29 -12.23
CA SER A 151 -5.18 -9.55 -12.36
C SER A 151 -4.18 -9.48 -13.52
N GLY A 152 -2.92 -9.86 -13.25
CA GLY A 152 -1.82 -9.84 -14.23
C GLY A 152 -1.21 -8.46 -14.50
N LEU A 153 -1.66 -7.40 -13.82
CA LEU A 153 -0.97 -6.11 -13.87
C LEU A 153 0.23 -6.08 -12.91
N PRO A 154 1.26 -5.25 -13.19
CA PRO A 154 2.56 -5.31 -12.50
C PRO A 154 2.55 -4.59 -11.13
N HIS A 155 1.53 -4.79 -10.30
CA HIS A 155 1.43 -4.12 -9.00
C HIS A 155 2.55 -4.52 -8.03
N ASN A 156 3.03 -5.76 -8.10
CA ASN A 156 4.15 -6.23 -7.29
C ASN A 156 5.45 -5.52 -7.65
N ASP A 157 5.72 -5.31 -8.94
CA ASP A 157 6.89 -4.55 -9.41
C ASP A 157 6.82 -3.08 -8.94
N ILE A 158 5.62 -2.48 -8.99
CA ILE A 158 5.40 -1.11 -8.51
C ILE A 158 5.60 -1.03 -6.99
N ALA A 159 5.09 -2.00 -6.23
CA ALA A 159 5.28 -2.08 -4.78
C ALA A 159 6.77 -2.16 -4.40
N LEU A 160 7.53 -3.02 -5.09
CA LEU A 160 8.98 -3.15 -4.91
C LEU A 160 9.72 -1.87 -5.29
N GLN A 161 9.33 -1.22 -6.39
CA GLN A 161 9.92 0.05 -6.82
C GLN A 161 9.73 1.13 -5.76
N ILE A 162 8.51 1.28 -5.24
CA ILE A 162 8.20 2.23 -4.17
C ILE A 162 8.98 1.88 -2.89
N ALA A 163 8.97 0.61 -2.46
CA ALA A 163 9.69 0.17 -1.26
C ALA A 163 11.19 0.48 -1.32
N ARG A 164 11.79 0.33 -2.51
CA ARG A 164 13.21 0.58 -2.73
C ARG A 164 13.56 2.06 -2.72
N GLN A 165 12.78 2.91 -3.35
CA GLN A 165 13.18 4.29 -3.64
C GLN A 165 12.39 5.36 -2.87
N ALA A 166 11.31 4.99 -2.17
CA ALA A 166 10.52 5.94 -1.39
C ALA A 166 11.36 6.63 -0.31
N LYS A 167 11.16 7.93 -0.14
CA LYS A 167 11.88 8.75 0.83
C LYS A 167 11.05 9.98 1.24
N VAL A 168 11.36 10.51 2.41
CA VAL A 168 10.87 11.81 2.87
C VAL A 168 11.91 12.89 2.58
N ARG A 169 11.48 14.13 2.37
CA ARG A 169 12.36 15.29 2.21
C ARG A 169 12.72 15.83 3.60
N GLY A 170 13.98 16.22 3.79
CA GLY A 170 14.50 16.82 5.02
C GLY A 170 15.77 16.14 5.50
N GLU A 171 16.72 16.94 6.02
CA GLU A 171 17.92 16.39 6.65
C GLU A 171 17.57 15.81 8.02
N GLY A 172 18.04 14.58 8.30
CA GLY A 172 17.85 13.90 9.59
C GLY A 172 16.46 13.29 9.81
N GLU A 173 15.64 13.16 8.76
CA GLU A 173 14.37 12.42 8.80
C GLU A 173 14.64 10.93 8.56
N GLU A 174 14.43 10.09 9.59
CA GLU A 174 14.60 8.65 9.47
C GLU A 174 13.35 8.00 8.89
N PHE A 175 13.55 7.24 7.81
CA PHE A 175 12.47 6.61 7.04
C PHE A 175 12.70 5.10 6.90
N ALA A 176 11.66 4.32 7.12
CA ALA A 176 11.68 2.88 6.91
C ALA A 176 10.41 2.38 6.23
N VAL A 177 10.50 1.19 5.64
CA VAL A 177 9.40 0.53 4.93
C VAL A 177 9.02 -0.75 5.67
N ILE A 178 7.73 -0.98 5.85
CA ILE A 178 7.21 -2.29 6.22
C ILE A 178 6.44 -2.84 5.03
N PHE A 179 6.94 -3.96 4.52
CA PHE A 179 6.38 -4.63 3.36
C PHE A 179 5.71 -5.93 3.81
N ALA A 180 4.41 -6.05 3.62
CA ALA A 180 3.67 -7.25 3.97
C ALA A 180 2.96 -7.82 2.75
N ALA A 181 3.36 -9.03 2.34
CA ALA A 181 2.76 -9.74 1.21
C ALA A 181 1.91 -10.91 1.72
N MET A 182 0.68 -10.98 1.23
CA MET A 182 -0.36 -11.91 1.69
C MET A 182 -0.85 -12.79 0.55
N GLY A 183 -0.78 -14.12 0.74
CA GLY A 183 -1.28 -15.10 -0.23
C GLY A 183 -0.53 -15.10 -1.55
N ILE A 184 0.77 -14.78 -1.52
CA ILE A 184 1.63 -14.74 -2.70
C ILE A 184 2.17 -16.14 -3.05
N THR A 185 2.56 -16.34 -4.31
CA THR A 185 3.21 -17.57 -4.73
C THR A 185 4.64 -17.65 -4.19
N TYR A 186 5.22 -18.85 -4.22
CA TYR A 186 6.62 -19.04 -3.82
C TYR A 186 7.58 -18.28 -4.73
N GLU A 187 7.29 -18.22 -6.04
CA GLU A 187 8.09 -17.47 -7.00
C GLU A 187 8.07 -15.97 -6.70
N GLU A 188 6.90 -15.41 -6.39
CA GLU A 188 6.78 -13.99 -6.00
C GLU A 188 7.55 -13.70 -4.71
N ALA A 189 7.42 -14.57 -3.70
CA ALA A 189 8.16 -14.43 -2.44
C ALA A 189 9.67 -14.44 -2.68
N TYR A 190 10.15 -15.38 -3.49
CA TYR A 190 11.56 -15.49 -3.83
C TYR A 190 12.06 -14.27 -4.63
N GLN A 191 11.24 -13.76 -5.54
CA GLN A 191 11.54 -12.54 -6.28
C GLN A 191 11.63 -11.34 -5.34
N PHE A 192 10.70 -11.19 -4.39
CA PHE A 192 10.73 -10.12 -3.40
C PHE A 192 12.00 -10.18 -2.55
N MET A 193 12.33 -11.34 -2.00
CA MET A 193 13.53 -11.52 -1.18
C MET A 193 14.79 -11.14 -1.94
N LYS A 194 14.95 -11.66 -3.16
CA LYS A 194 16.10 -11.35 -4.02
C LYS A 194 16.20 -9.87 -4.36
N GLU A 195 15.08 -9.24 -4.66
CA GLU A 195 15.08 -7.84 -5.06
C GLU A 195 15.43 -6.92 -3.88
N PHE A 196 14.90 -7.20 -2.69
CA PHE A 196 15.26 -6.47 -1.48
C PHE A 196 16.75 -6.62 -1.14
N GLU A 197 17.30 -7.83 -1.21
CA GLU A 197 18.73 -8.09 -0.98
C GLU A 197 19.60 -7.41 -2.02
N ARG A 198 19.30 -7.61 -3.32
CA ARG A 198 20.10 -7.09 -4.44
C ARG A 198 20.19 -5.55 -4.43
N THR A 199 19.14 -4.88 -4.02
CA THR A 199 19.06 -3.41 -4.03
C THR A 199 19.51 -2.76 -2.73
N GLY A 200 19.78 -3.54 -1.68
CA GLY A 200 20.07 -3.02 -0.34
C GLY A 200 18.86 -2.39 0.37
N ALA A 201 17.67 -2.44 -0.23
CA ALA A 201 16.45 -1.88 0.36
C ALA A 201 16.04 -2.60 1.65
N LEU A 202 16.50 -3.83 1.86
CA LEU A 202 16.22 -4.60 3.06
C LEU A 202 16.75 -3.92 4.33
N GLU A 203 17.89 -3.24 4.28
CA GLU A 203 18.50 -2.59 5.45
C GLU A 203 17.57 -1.62 6.19
N ARG A 204 16.65 -1.01 5.45
CA ARG A 204 15.63 -0.08 6.00
C ARG A 204 14.21 -0.63 5.90
N ALA A 205 14.06 -1.93 5.76
CA ALA A 205 12.77 -2.58 5.63
C ALA A 205 12.57 -3.70 6.65
N VAL A 206 11.31 -3.95 7.00
CA VAL A 206 10.84 -5.18 7.65
C VAL A 206 9.90 -5.84 6.67
N VAL A 207 10.14 -7.10 6.32
CA VAL A 207 9.36 -7.82 5.33
C VAL A 207 8.59 -8.95 5.99
N PHE A 208 7.27 -8.99 5.81
CA PHE A 208 6.39 -10.08 6.24
C PHE A 208 5.87 -10.82 5.02
N LEU A 209 6.06 -12.13 4.97
CA LEU A 209 5.63 -12.96 3.85
C LEU A 209 4.67 -14.05 4.32
N ASN A 210 3.49 -14.08 3.72
CA ASN A 210 2.52 -15.16 3.84
C ASN A 210 2.30 -15.76 2.46
N LEU A 211 2.55 -17.06 2.32
CA LEU A 211 2.45 -17.75 1.05
C LEU A 211 0.99 -18.19 0.76
N ALA A 212 0.71 -18.47 -0.50
CA ALA A 212 -0.61 -18.92 -0.93
C ALA A 212 -1.03 -20.27 -0.30
N ASN A 213 -0.06 -21.13 0.01
CA ASN A 213 -0.27 -22.42 0.67
C ASN A 213 -0.23 -22.35 2.20
N ASP A 214 0.08 -21.18 2.78
CA ASP A 214 -0.03 -20.99 4.23
C ASP A 214 -1.50 -20.91 4.66
N PRO A 215 -1.82 -21.28 5.89
CA PRO A 215 -3.18 -21.22 6.40
C PRO A 215 -3.83 -19.84 6.28
N ALA A 216 -5.11 -19.81 5.92
CA ALA A 216 -5.87 -18.57 5.73
C ALA A 216 -5.84 -17.65 6.97
N ILE A 217 -5.78 -18.21 8.17
CA ILE A 217 -5.69 -17.45 9.40
C ILE A 217 -4.38 -16.67 9.52
N GLU A 218 -3.25 -17.24 9.13
CA GLU A 218 -1.96 -16.54 9.15
C GLU A 218 -2.02 -15.31 8.24
N ARG A 219 -2.72 -15.42 7.10
CA ARG A 219 -2.98 -14.30 6.20
C ARG A 219 -3.75 -13.17 6.87
N LEU A 220 -4.69 -13.48 7.76
CA LEU A 220 -5.42 -12.47 8.55
C LEU A 220 -4.56 -11.82 9.64
N LEU A 221 -3.53 -12.51 10.14
CA LEU A 221 -2.60 -11.97 11.13
C LEU A 221 -1.56 -11.05 10.48
N THR A 222 -1.13 -11.35 9.26
CA THR A 222 -0.01 -10.69 8.57
C THR A 222 -0.09 -9.15 8.56
N PRO A 223 -1.18 -8.49 8.13
CA PRO A 223 -1.25 -7.04 8.15
C PRO A 223 -1.27 -6.46 9.56
N ARG A 224 -1.80 -7.21 10.54
CA ARG A 224 -1.81 -6.79 11.96
C ARG A 224 -0.42 -6.88 12.58
N MET A 225 0.36 -7.91 12.25
CA MET A 225 1.77 -8.03 12.61
C MET A 225 2.58 -6.86 12.03
N ALA A 226 2.44 -6.60 10.73
CA ALA A 226 3.11 -5.51 10.02
C ALA A 226 2.81 -4.15 10.64
N LEU A 227 1.54 -3.86 10.93
CA LEU A 227 1.14 -2.58 11.54
C LEU A 227 1.61 -2.45 13.00
N THR A 228 1.67 -3.56 13.75
CA THR A 228 2.21 -3.54 15.11
C THR A 228 3.71 -3.24 15.10
N ALA A 229 4.47 -3.79 14.16
CA ALA A 229 5.86 -3.43 13.93
C ALA A 229 6.00 -1.95 13.53
N ALA A 230 5.10 -1.46 12.64
CA ALA A 230 5.08 -0.06 12.24
C ALA A 230 4.85 0.89 13.42
N GLU A 231 3.86 0.59 14.26
CA GLU A 231 3.56 1.39 15.46
C GLU A 231 4.73 1.42 16.44
N PHE A 232 5.39 0.27 16.64
CA PHE A 232 6.57 0.20 17.51
C PHE A 232 7.70 1.07 16.97
N LEU A 233 8.10 0.89 15.72
CA LEU A 233 9.19 1.65 15.11
C LEU A 233 8.86 3.14 14.97
N ALA A 234 7.62 3.49 14.63
CA ALA A 234 7.22 4.88 14.46
C ALA A 234 7.16 5.64 15.80
N TYR A 235 6.66 5.01 16.88
CA TYR A 235 6.35 5.74 18.10
C TYR A 235 7.37 5.57 19.19
N GLU A 236 8.25 4.57 19.15
CA GLU A 236 9.36 4.40 20.09
C GLU A 236 10.70 4.91 19.49
N TYR A 237 10.86 4.85 18.18
CA TYR A 237 12.08 5.26 17.49
C TYR A 237 11.91 6.50 16.59
N ASP A 238 10.73 7.13 16.63
CA ASP A 238 10.42 8.35 15.86
C ASP A 238 10.60 8.21 14.34
N LEU A 239 10.49 6.98 13.79
CA LEU A 239 10.65 6.72 12.36
C LEU A 239 9.40 7.13 11.58
N HIS A 240 9.61 7.60 10.34
CA HIS A 240 8.52 7.73 9.37
C HIS A 240 8.38 6.41 8.62
N ILE A 241 7.28 5.71 8.84
CA ILE A 241 7.05 4.37 8.30
C ILE A 241 6.08 4.43 7.11
N LEU A 242 6.49 3.85 5.98
CA LEU A 242 5.60 3.49 4.88
C LEU A 242 5.27 2.02 4.96
N VAL A 243 4.00 1.69 5.16
CA VAL A 243 3.49 0.32 5.17
C VAL A 243 2.88 0.00 3.82
N ILE A 244 3.40 -1.02 3.14
CA ILE A 244 2.87 -1.55 1.88
C ILE A 244 2.23 -2.90 2.18
N LEU A 245 0.93 -3.03 1.93
CA LEU A 245 0.15 -4.26 2.15
C LEU A 245 -0.31 -4.81 0.80
N THR A 246 0.25 -5.93 0.35
CA THR A 246 -0.12 -6.59 -0.92
C THR A 246 -0.36 -8.10 -0.71
N ASP A 247 -1.41 -8.76 -1.17
CA ASP A 247 -2.59 -8.22 -1.82
C ASP A 247 -3.78 -8.26 -0.84
N MET A 248 -4.42 -7.12 -0.67
CA MET A 248 -5.57 -7.02 0.24
C MET A 248 -6.79 -7.79 -0.27
N THR A 249 -6.84 -8.14 -1.55
CA THR A 249 -7.87 -9.06 -2.08
C THR A 249 -7.67 -10.46 -1.50
N ASN A 250 -6.44 -10.96 -1.43
CA ASN A 250 -6.15 -12.26 -0.80
C ASN A 250 -6.49 -12.25 0.70
N TYR A 251 -6.30 -11.11 1.36
CA TYR A 251 -6.75 -10.93 2.74
C TYR A 251 -8.28 -11.07 2.86
N CYS A 252 -9.04 -10.36 2.02
CA CYS A 252 -10.49 -10.41 2.04
C CYS A 252 -11.04 -11.80 1.66
N GLU A 253 -10.37 -12.51 0.74
CA GLU A 253 -10.72 -13.91 0.41
C GLU A 253 -10.49 -14.85 1.61
N ALA A 254 -9.39 -14.70 2.35
CA ALA A 254 -9.16 -15.43 3.59
C ALA A 254 -10.25 -15.12 4.63
N LEU A 255 -10.66 -13.85 4.75
CA LEU A 255 -11.75 -13.45 5.63
C LEU A 255 -13.08 -14.12 5.25
N ARG A 256 -13.38 -14.19 3.94
CA ARG A 256 -14.56 -14.90 3.41
C ARG A 256 -14.51 -16.41 3.71
N GLU A 257 -13.35 -17.04 3.52
CA GLU A 257 -13.15 -18.46 3.81
C GLU A 257 -13.42 -18.79 5.29
N ILE A 258 -12.87 -17.99 6.19
CA ILE A 258 -13.04 -18.16 7.63
C ILE A 258 -14.49 -17.92 8.05
N SER A 259 -15.12 -16.87 7.53
CA SER A 259 -16.54 -16.58 7.78
C SER A 259 -17.46 -17.72 7.31
N ALA A 260 -17.18 -18.29 6.14
CA ALA A 260 -17.91 -19.45 5.63
C ALA A 260 -17.71 -20.71 6.50
N ALA A 261 -16.49 -20.95 6.99
CA ALA A 261 -16.19 -22.07 7.89
C ALA A 261 -16.89 -21.93 9.26
N ARG A 262 -17.21 -20.71 9.67
CA ARG A 262 -17.99 -20.39 10.88
C ARG A 262 -19.51 -20.39 10.66
N GLU A 263 -19.96 -20.70 9.43
CA GLU A 263 -21.38 -20.66 9.05
C GLU A 263 -22.06 -19.28 9.31
N GLU A 264 -21.28 -18.21 9.20
CA GLU A 264 -21.82 -16.86 9.35
C GLU A 264 -22.71 -16.48 8.17
N VAL A 265 -23.73 -15.65 8.42
CA VAL A 265 -24.62 -15.18 7.36
C VAL A 265 -23.83 -14.31 6.38
N PRO A 266 -23.71 -14.70 5.10
CA PRO A 266 -22.93 -13.97 4.14
C PRO A 266 -23.58 -12.62 3.79
N GLY A 267 -22.75 -11.60 3.66
CA GLY A 267 -23.13 -10.30 3.09
C GLY A 267 -22.99 -10.28 1.56
N ARG A 268 -22.75 -9.09 1.01
CA ARG A 268 -22.61 -8.85 -0.43
C ARG A 268 -21.49 -9.71 -1.03
N ARG A 269 -21.78 -10.47 -2.09
CA ARG A 269 -20.86 -11.38 -2.80
C ARG A 269 -20.22 -12.45 -1.89
N GLY A 270 -20.85 -12.82 -0.80
CA GLY A 270 -20.37 -13.87 0.10
C GLY A 270 -19.31 -13.42 1.12
N TYR A 271 -18.95 -12.15 1.15
CA TYR A 271 -18.07 -11.61 2.19
C TYR A 271 -18.83 -11.41 3.51
N PRO A 272 -18.14 -11.47 4.67
CA PRO A 272 -18.81 -11.24 5.95
C PRO A 272 -19.33 -9.81 6.05
N GLY A 273 -20.46 -9.63 6.73
CA GLY A 273 -21.08 -8.33 6.91
C GLY A 273 -20.20 -7.32 7.64
N TYR A 274 -19.25 -7.79 8.45
CA TYR A 274 -18.29 -6.97 9.19
C TYR A 274 -17.00 -6.63 8.42
N MET A 275 -16.87 -6.99 7.13
CA MET A 275 -15.65 -6.75 6.35
C MET A 275 -15.24 -5.26 6.34
N TYR A 276 -16.21 -4.34 6.30
CA TYR A 276 -15.94 -2.91 6.40
C TYR A 276 -15.21 -2.55 7.71
N THR A 277 -15.78 -2.97 8.83
CA THR A 277 -15.21 -2.71 10.16
C THR A 277 -13.84 -3.38 10.31
N ASP A 278 -13.68 -4.59 9.80
CA ASP A 278 -12.41 -5.32 9.85
C ASP A 278 -11.31 -4.59 9.07
N LEU A 279 -11.57 -4.18 7.83
CA LEU A 279 -10.66 -3.35 7.02
C LEU A 279 -10.38 -2.00 7.69
N ALA A 280 -11.38 -1.36 8.31
CA ALA A 280 -11.19 -0.12 9.03
C ALA A 280 -10.23 -0.28 10.22
N THR A 281 -10.28 -1.40 10.95
CA THR A 281 -9.33 -1.68 12.05
C THR A 281 -7.87 -1.78 11.58
N ILE A 282 -7.65 -2.11 10.30
CA ILE A 282 -6.33 -2.15 9.68
C ILE A 282 -5.94 -0.74 9.19
N TYR A 283 -6.76 -0.14 8.35
CA TYR A 283 -6.41 1.11 7.67
C TYR A 283 -6.35 2.31 8.62
N GLU A 284 -7.20 2.37 9.64
CA GLU A 284 -7.24 3.47 10.61
C GLU A 284 -6.07 3.47 11.62
N ARG A 285 -5.16 2.51 11.52
CA ARG A 285 -3.88 2.52 12.26
C ARG A 285 -2.84 3.44 11.61
N ALA A 286 -3.04 3.85 10.36
CA ALA A 286 -2.21 4.86 9.71
C ALA A 286 -2.54 6.27 10.18
N GLY A 287 -1.56 7.14 10.19
CA GLY A 287 -1.74 8.56 10.47
C GLY A 287 -0.57 9.20 11.20
N ARG A 288 -0.83 10.41 11.67
CA ARG A 288 0.04 11.21 12.53
C ARG A 288 -0.62 11.40 13.88
N ILE A 289 0.17 11.30 14.94
CA ILE A 289 -0.31 11.51 16.31
C ILE A 289 0.30 12.81 16.84
N ARG A 290 -0.56 13.67 17.40
CA ARG A 290 -0.13 14.94 17.99
C ARG A 290 0.91 14.71 19.10
N GLY A 291 2.05 15.39 19.02
CA GLY A 291 3.15 15.27 19.97
C GLY A 291 4.07 14.06 19.73
N ARG A 292 3.84 13.26 18.69
CA ARG A 292 4.77 12.22 18.24
C ARG A 292 5.44 12.68 16.93
N LYS A 293 6.74 12.40 16.78
CA LYS A 293 7.49 12.71 15.56
C LYS A 293 7.22 11.66 14.49
N GLY A 294 7.29 10.38 14.85
CA GLY A 294 7.05 9.27 13.95
C GLY A 294 5.64 9.24 13.36
N THR A 295 5.52 8.71 12.15
CA THR A 295 4.27 8.65 11.41
C THR A 295 4.10 7.32 10.69
N ILE A 296 2.86 6.92 10.41
CA ILE A 296 2.55 5.72 9.65
C ILE A 296 1.72 6.13 8.41
N THR A 297 2.27 5.87 7.24
CA THR A 297 1.60 6.02 5.95
C THR A 297 1.31 4.64 5.39
N GLN A 298 0.13 4.41 4.82
CA GLN A 298 -0.23 3.11 4.25
C GLN A 298 -0.48 3.21 2.75
N MET A 299 0.06 2.24 2.02
CA MET A 299 -0.29 1.94 0.62
C MET A 299 -0.83 0.51 0.52
N PRO A 300 -2.11 0.29 0.80
CA PRO A 300 -2.75 -0.99 0.52
C PRO A 300 -2.82 -1.22 -0.99
N ILE A 301 -2.46 -2.41 -1.44
CA ILE A 301 -2.58 -2.81 -2.84
C ILE A 301 -3.62 -3.91 -2.91
N LEU A 302 -4.56 -3.77 -3.82
CA LEU A 302 -5.60 -4.76 -4.06
C LEU A 302 -5.76 -5.05 -5.55
N THR A 303 -6.15 -6.28 -5.86
CA THR A 303 -6.52 -6.72 -7.21
C THR A 303 -8.04 -6.71 -7.32
N MET A 304 -8.57 -5.88 -8.21
CA MET A 304 -10.01 -5.81 -8.45
C MET A 304 -10.50 -7.07 -9.20
N PRO A 305 -11.39 -7.89 -8.60
CA PRO A 305 -11.95 -9.02 -9.30
C PRO A 305 -12.72 -8.59 -10.56
N GLY A 306 -12.30 -9.10 -11.73
CA GLY A 306 -12.90 -8.73 -13.01
C GLY A 306 -12.68 -7.28 -13.44
N ASP A 307 -11.65 -6.61 -12.91
CA ASP A 307 -11.39 -5.16 -13.09
C ASP A 307 -12.58 -4.26 -12.65
N ASP A 308 -13.45 -4.79 -11.79
CA ASP A 308 -14.67 -4.11 -11.32
C ASP A 308 -14.39 -3.26 -10.07
N ILE A 309 -14.26 -1.95 -10.25
CA ILE A 309 -14.04 -0.99 -9.16
C ILE A 309 -15.23 -0.91 -8.19
N THR A 310 -16.42 -1.40 -8.59
CA THR A 310 -17.62 -1.45 -7.75
C THR A 310 -17.72 -2.74 -6.93
N HIS A 311 -16.74 -3.64 -7.06
CA HIS A 311 -16.63 -4.83 -6.22
C HIS A 311 -16.48 -4.45 -4.74
N PRO A 312 -17.04 -5.21 -3.77
CA PRO A 312 -16.98 -4.87 -2.35
C PRO A 312 -15.58 -4.52 -1.82
N ILE A 313 -14.53 -5.16 -2.32
CA ILE A 313 -13.16 -4.94 -1.83
C ILE A 313 -12.65 -3.52 -2.19
N PRO A 314 -12.59 -3.10 -3.47
CA PRO A 314 -12.20 -1.72 -3.79
C PRO A 314 -13.22 -0.69 -3.29
N ASP A 315 -14.51 -0.98 -3.35
CA ASP A 315 -15.58 -0.09 -2.91
C ASP A 315 -15.41 0.29 -1.42
N LEU A 316 -15.31 -0.70 -0.53
CA LEU A 316 -15.10 -0.48 0.90
C LEU A 316 -13.75 0.15 1.21
N THR A 317 -12.69 -0.27 0.53
CA THR A 317 -11.36 0.34 0.67
C THR A 317 -11.39 1.82 0.31
N GLY A 318 -12.06 2.19 -0.78
CA GLY A 318 -12.19 3.59 -1.22
C GLY A 318 -12.97 4.47 -0.22
N TYR A 319 -13.92 3.90 0.54
CA TYR A 319 -14.61 4.64 1.60
C TYR A 319 -13.74 4.92 2.82
N ILE A 320 -12.85 3.99 3.17
CA ILE A 320 -12.03 4.11 4.39
C ILE A 320 -10.78 4.98 4.14
N THR A 321 -10.27 4.97 2.91
CA THR A 321 -8.99 5.60 2.55
C THR A 321 -9.17 6.99 1.94
N GLU A 322 -8.05 7.71 1.73
CA GLU A 322 -8.06 9.09 1.22
C GLU A 322 -7.74 9.16 -0.28
N GLY A 323 -8.33 8.29 -1.07
CA GLY A 323 -8.18 8.27 -2.53
C GLY A 323 -7.84 6.88 -3.05
N GLN A 324 -7.35 6.82 -4.29
CA GLN A 324 -6.87 5.60 -4.95
C GLN A 324 -5.95 5.94 -6.11
N ILE A 325 -5.00 5.06 -6.40
CA ILE A 325 -4.22 5.02 -7.63
C ILE A 325 -4.74 3.83 -8.44
N VAL A 326 -5.14 4.06 -9.69
CA VAL A 326 -5.76 3.02 -10.53
C VAL A 326 -4.80 2.59 -11.62
N LEU A 327 -4.52 1.29 -11.72
CA LEU A 327 -3.76 0.72 -12.82
C LEU A 327 -4.67 0.39 -13.99
N SER A 328 -4.19 0.66 -15.21
CA SER A 328 -4.93 0.47 -16.45
C SER A 328 -4.41 -0.72 -17.25
N ARG A 329 -5.31 -1.62 -17.60
CA ARG A 329 -5.02 -2.73 -18.51
C ARG A 329 -4.72 -2.23 -19.93
N GLU A 330 -5.36 -1.15 -20.35
CA GLU A 330 -5.10 -0.54 -21.65
C GLU A 330 -3.68 0.01 -21.76
N LEU A 331 -3.23 0.78 -20.75
CA LEU A 331 -1.85 1.29 -20.70
C LEU A 331 -0.84 0.15 -20.64
N HIS A 332 -1.14 -0.89 -19.87
CA HIS A 332 -0.28 -2.08 -19.79
C HIS A 332 -0.17 -2.79 -21.15
N ALA A 333 -1.28 -2.94 -21.87
CA ALA A 333 -1.31 -3.52 -23.21
C ALA A 333 -0.52 -2.68 -24.25
N LYS A 334 -0.44 -1.35 -24.05
CA LYS A 334 0.42 -0.44 -24.83
C LYS A 334 1.91 -0.55 -24.45
N GLY A 335 2.27 -1.37 -23.46
CA GLY A 335 3.65 -1.50 -22.95
C GLY A 335 4.09 -0.39 -22.02
N ILE A 336 3.16 0.43 -21.51
CA ILE A 336 3.45 1.51 -20.55
C ILE A 336 3.68 0.91 -19.15
N TYR A 337 4.78 1.29 -18.51
CA TYR A 337 5.08 0.94 -17.13
C TYR A 337 5.59 2.17 -16.35
N PRO A 338 5.12 2.41 -15.12
CA PRO A 338 3.96 1.76 -14.50
C PRO A 338 2.64 2.15 -15.21
N PRO A 339 1.68 1.24 -15.39
CA PRO A 339 0.46 1.51 -16.16
C PRO A 339 -0.57 2.29 -15.32
N ILE A 340 -0.16 3.41 -14.72
CA ILE A 340 -1.01 4.24 -13.88
C ILE A 340 -1.90 5.13 -14.73
N ASN A 341 -3.21 4.96 -14.61
CA ASN A 341 -4.18 5.86 -15.20
C ASN A 341 -4.47 7.01 -14.23
N VAL A 342 -3.98 8.19 -14.55
CA VAL A 342 -4.09 9.36 -13.67
C VAL A 342 -5.50 9.95 -13.62
N LEU A 343 -6.37 9.69 -14.61
CA LEU A 343 -7.71 10.28 -14.67
C LEU A 343 -8.67 9.73 -13.59
N PRO A 344 -8.81 8.38 -13.40
CA PRO A 344 -9.61 7.84 -12.30
C PRO A 344 -8.85 7.81 -10.96
N SER A 345 -7.57 8.14 -10.95
CA SER A 345 -6.75 8.20 -9.75
C SER A 345 -7.00 9.52 -9.01
N LEU A 346 -6.95 9.45 -7.68
CA LEU A 346 -7.21 10.62 -6.83
C LEU A 346 -6.45 10.47 -5.51
N SER A 347 -5.68 11.48 -5.13
CA SER A 347 -5.20 11.68 -3.77
C SER A 347 -5.93 12.86 -3.14
N ARG A 348 -6.85 12.59 -2.21
CA ARG A 348 -7.70 13.64 -1.59
C ARG A 348 -6.90 14.61 -0.72
N LEU A 349 -5.74 14.18 -0.23
CA LEU A 349 -4.87 14.98 0.64
C LEU A 349 -3.71 15.64 -0.13
N MET A 350 -3.61 15.44 -1.43
CA MET A 350 -2.51 15.95 -2.25
C MET A 350 -2.23 17.44 -2.00
N LYS A 351 -3.26 18.27 -1.96
CA LYS A 351 -3.12 19.73 -1.78
C LYS A 351 -2.46 20.14 -0.45
N GLU A 352 -2.47 19.26 0.54
CA GLU A 352 -1.84 19.49 1.85
C GLU A 352 -0.33 19.11 1.86
N GLY A 353 0.14 18.40 0.84
CA GLY A 353 1.51 17.91 0.73
C GLY A 353 2.29 18.50 -0.44
N ILE A 354 1.71 19.42 -1.21
CA ILE A 354 2.35 20.03 -2.39
C ILE A 354 2.39 21.54 -2.30
N GLY A 355 3.26 22.17 -3.10
CA GLY A 355 3.43 23.61 -3.16
C GLY A 355 4.66 24.08 -2.39
N GLU A 356 4.69 25.40 -2.10
CA GLU A 356 5.79 26.04 -1.42
C GLU A 356 6.09 25.40 -0.05
N GLY A 357 7.35 25.04 0.18
CA GLY A 357 7.80 24.37 1.42
C GLY A 357 7.68 22.85 1.42
N TYR A 358 6.93 22.24 0.51
CA TYR A 358 6.78 20.79 0.40
C TYR A 358 7.38 20.23 -0.89
N THR A 359 6.94 20.73 -2.03
CA THR A 359 7.47 20.36 -3.35
C THR A 359 8.02 21.62 -4.04
N ARG A 360 7.31 22.14 -5.04
CA ARG A 360 7.64 23.39 -5.71
C ARG A 360 6.37 24.26 -5.81
N GLU A 361 6.51 25.57 -5.74
CA GLU A 361 5.41 26.53 -5.65
C GLU A 361 4.37 26.42 -6.79
N ASP A 362 4.81 26.05 -8.00
CA ASP A 362 3.96 25.89 -9.17
C ASP A 362 3.17 24.57 -9.20
N HIS A 363 3.57 23.58 -8.39
CA HIS A 363 3.04 22.21 -8.45
C HIS A 363 1.50 22.13 -8.41
N PRO A 364 0.77 22.85 -7.55
CA PRO A 364 -0.70 22.76 -7.53
C PRO A 364 -1.34 23.17 -8.86
N GLN A 365 -0.95 24.30 -9.44
CA GLN A 365 -1.49 24.79 -10.70
C GLN A 365 -0.98 23.98 -11.89
N TRP A 366 0.28 23.56 -11.84
CA TRP A 366 0.88 22.65 -12.80
C TRP A 366 0.08 21.33 -12.89
N ASN A 367 -0.27 20.73 -11.74
CA ASN A 367 -1.08 19.51 -11.69
C ASN A 367 -2.45 19.70 -12.34
N ASP A 368 -3.15 20.79 -11.99
CA ASP A 368 -4.47 21.09 -12.56
C ASP A 368 -4.39 21.27 -14.10
N GLN A 369 -3.31 21.87 -14.60
CA GLN A 369 -3.10 22.06 -16.04
C GLN A 369 -2.75 20.75 -16.76
N MET A 370 -1.85 19.95 -16.20
CA MET A 370 -1.47 18.64 -16.75
C MET A 370 -2.67 17.70 -16.82
N TYR A 371 -3.45 17.66 -15.74
CA TYR A 371 -4.67 16.84 -15.69
C TYR A 371 -5.67 17.26 -16.76
N ALA A 372 -5.97 18.56 -16.88
CA ALA A 372 -6.91 19.08 -17.85
C ALA A 372 -6.47 18.80 -19.29
N ALA A 373 -5.19 19.01 -19.61
CA ALA A 373 -4.66 18.77 -20.94
C ALA A 373 -4.69 17.28 -21.32
N TYR A 374 -4.35 16.38 -20.39
CA TYR A 374 -4.40 14.94 -20.63
C TYR A 374 -5.84 14.45 -20.78
N ALA A 375 -6.76 14.92 -19.93
CA ALA A 375 -8.19 14.57 -20.02
C ALA A 375 -8.77 14.96 -21.39
N GLU A 376 -8.50 16.16 -21.86
CA GLU A 376 -8.95 16.64 -23.19
C GLU A 376 -8.40 15.77 -24.33
N GLY A 377 -7.11 15.42 -24.26
CA GLY A 377 -6.52 14.52 -25.27
C GLY A 377 -7.14 13.11 -25.27
N VAL A 378 -7.46 12.56 -24.11
CA VAL A 378 -8.13 11.25 -24.00
C VAL A 378 -9.57 11.31 -24.53
N ASP A 379 -10.32 12.38 -24.21
CA ASP A 379 -11.68 12.58 -24.75
C ASP A 379 -11.67 12.69 -26.27
N LEU A 380 -10.67 13.36 -26.84
CA LEU A 380 -10.51 13.48 -28.30
C LEU A 380 -10.19 12.14 -28.96
N ARG A 381 -9.52 11.20 -28.31
CA ARG A 381 -9.35 9.83 -28.84
C ARG A 381 -10.69 9.14 -29.05
N GLY A 382 -11.64 9.32 -28.13
CA GLY A 382 -13.00 8.85 -28.27
C GLY A 382 -13.72 9.46 -29.49
N LEU A 383 -13.52 10.76 -29.70
CA LEU A 383 -14.09 11.46 -30.86
C LEU A 383 -13.47 10.97 -32.18
N VAL A 384 -12.15 10.81 -32.23
CA VAL A 384 -11.44 10.27 -33.42
C VAL A 384 -11.97 8.91 -33.85
N ALA A 385 -12.28 8.05 -32.89
CA ALA A 385 -12.86 6.73 -33.20
C ALA A 385 -14.22 6.80 -33.89
N ILE A 386 -14.92 7.92 -33.78
CA ILE A 386 -16.24 8.12 -34.38
C ILE A 386 -16.17 8.89 -35.72
N VAL A 387 -15.43 10.00 -35.75
CA VAL A 387 -15.44 10.95 -36.87
C VAL A 387 -14.18 10.92 -37.76
N GLY A 388 -13.14 10.21 -37.32
CA GLY A 388 -11.82 10.19 -37.94
C GLY A 388 -10.94 11.38 -37.58
N GLU A 389 -9.61 11.21 -37.68
CA GLU A 389 -8.61 12.22 -37.33
C GLU A 389 -8.65 13.43 -38.28
N GLU A 390 -9.09 13.26 -39.49
CA GLU A 390 -9.16 14.33 -40.51
C GLU A 390 -10.16 15.43 -40.15
N ALA A 391 -11.16 15.12 -39.31
CA ALA A 391 -12.18 16.05 -38.83
C ALA A 391 -11.71 16.98 -37.71
N LEU A 392 -10.53 16.69 -37.12
CA LEU A 392 -10.03 17.46 -36.00
C LEU A 392 -9.39 18.78 -36.40
N SER A 393 -9.56 19.80 -35.56
CA SER A 393 -8.83 21.05 -35.66
C SER A 393 -7.33 20.87 -35.37
N GLU A 394 -6.51 21.83 -35.80
CA GLU A 394 -5.08 21.84 -35.45
C GLU A 394 -4.86 21.85 -33.92
N ARG A 395 -5.71 22.55 -33.18
CA ARG A 395 -5.70 22.58 -31.71
C ARG A 395 -5.93 21.16 -31.16
N ASP A 396 -6.95 20.47 -31.61
CA ASP A 396 -7.31 19.14 -31.13
C ASP A 396 -6.20 18.12 -31.40
N ARG A 397 -5.55 18.21 -32.55
CA ARG A 397 -4.37 17.38 -32.87
C ARG A 397 -3.20 17.61 -31.92
N LEU A 398 -3.00 18.85 -31.42
CA LEU A 398 -1.97 19.12 -30.43
C LEU A 398 -2.29 18.46 -29.09
N PHE A 399 -3.57 18.45 -28.66
CA PHE A 399 -3.98 17.76 -27.42
C PHE A 399 -3.90 16.25 -27.54
N LEU A 400 -4.24 15.67 -28.69
CA LEU A 400 -4.01 14.24 -28.97
C LEU A 400 -2.52 13.89 -28.83
N LYS A 401 -1.67 14.66 -29.50
CA LYS A 401 -0.22 14.46 -29.43
C LYS A 401 0.30 14.64 -28.01
N PHE A 402 -0.23 15.61 -27.26
CA PHE A 402 0.12 15.81 -25.85
C PHE A 402 -0.23 14.55 -25.04
N ALA A 403 -1.42 13.97 -25.22
CA ALA A 403 -1.80 12.77 -24.47
C ALA A 403 -0.89 11.58 -24.79
N ASP A 404 -0.49 11.39 -26.04
CA ASP A 404 0.44 10.32 -26.44
C ASP A 404 1.84 10.53 -25.83
N GLU A 405 2.36 11.76 -25.86
CA GLU A 405 3.65 12.09 -25.24
C GLU A 405 3.61 12.04 -23.72
N PHE A 406 2.48 12.40 -23.09
CA PHE A 406 2.26 12.26 -21.66
C PHE A 406 2.36 10.78 -21.24
N GLU A 407 1.68 9.87 -21.93
CA GLU A 407 1.78 8.43 -21.66
C GLU A 407 3.22 7.93 -21.88
N ARG A 408 3.84 8.29 -23.00
CA ARG A 408 5.16 7.79 -23.42
C ARG A 408 6.33 8.34 -22.61
N ARG A 409 6.28 9.60 -22.16
CA ARG A 409 7.40 10.27 -21.50
C ARG A 409 7.19 10.48 -20.00
N PHE A 410 5.97 10.79 -19.59
CA PHE A 410 5.66 11.12 -18.21
C PHE A 410 5.23 9.88 -17.40
N VAL A 411 4.26 9.11 -17.91
CA VAL A 411 3.79 7.89 -17.24
C VAL A 411 4.81 6.77 -17.39
N GLN A 412 5.30 6.54 -18.63
CA GLN A 412 6.33 5.54 -18.89
C GLN A 412 7.61 5.85 -18.11
N GLN A 413 8.04 4.88 -17.30
CA GLN A 413 9.24 5.00 -16.48
C GLN A 413 9.92 3.63 -16.35
N GLY A 414 11.24 3.59 -16.20
CA GLY A 414 11.95 2.35 -15.95
C GLY A 414 11.69 1.79 -14.56
N ARG A 415 11.70 0.45 -14.42
CA ARG A 415 11.49 -0.25 -13.13
C ARG A 415 12.49 0.13 -12.04
N TYR A 416 13.66 0.63 -12.42
CA TYR A 416 14.74 1.06 -11.52
C TYR A 416 15.00 2.56 -11.60
N GLU A 417 14.18 3.28 -12.33
CA GLU A 417 14.30 4.72 -12.48
C GLU A 417 13.65 5.41 -11.29
N ASP A 418 14.46 6.17 -10.53
CA ASP A 418 14.00 7.05 -9.44
C ASP A 418 13.96 8.47 -9.97
N ARG A 419 12.77 9.03 -10.14
CA ARG A 419 12.56 10.40 -10.58
C ARG A 419 12.24 11.26 -9.37
N ASP A 420 13.06 12.26 -9.10
CA ASP A 420 12.70 13.23 -8.07
C ASP A 420 11.59 14.19 -8.54
N ILE A 421 11.04 14.92 -7.59
CA ILE A 421 9.90 15.81 -7.87
C ILE A 421 10.28 16.97 -8.77
N GLU A 422 11.51 17.49 -8.69
CA GLU A 422 11.97 18.59 -9.54
C GLU A 422 12.05 18.13 -11.00
N TYR A 423 12.66 16.98 -11.24
CA TYR A 423 12.69 16.35 -12.56
C TYR A 423 11.27 16.10 -13.09
N THR A 424 10.38 15.57 -12.24
CA THR A 424 8.99 15.28 -12.60
C THR A 424 8.25 16.52 -13.05
N LEU A 425 8.38 17.63 -12.31
CA LEU A 425 7.72 18.89 -12.65
C LEU A 425 8.33 19.52 -13.90
N ASP A 426 9.65 19.45 -14.07
CA ASP A 426 10.32 19.99 -15.25
C ASP A 426 9.94 19.20 -16.52
N LEU A 427 9.86 17.86 -16.44
CA LEU A 427 9.38 17.02 -17.52
C LEU A 427 7.94 17.37 -17.93
N GLY A 428 7.07 17.66 -16.96
CA GLY A 428 5.71 18.14 -17.25
C GLY A 428 5.69 19.51 -17.92
N TRP A 429 6.57 20.42 -17.54
CA TRP A 429 6.71 21.70 -18.24
C TRP A 429 7.20 21.54 -19.67
N GLU A 430 8.08 20.59 -19.95
CA GLU A 430 8.46 20.26 -21.34
C GLU A 430 7.28 19.79 -22.17
N LEU A 431 6.39 18.99 -21.57
CA LEU A 431 5.17 18.52 -22.23
C LEU A 431 4.17 19.66 -22.43
N LEU A 432 3.93 20.49 -21.41
CA LEU A 432 3.04 21.65 -21.53
C LEU A 432 3.53 22.66 -22.58
N ALA A 433 4.84 22.74 -22.83
CA ALA A 433 5.41 23.58 -23.88
C ALA A 433 5.06 23.13 -25.31
N MET A 434 4.47 21.95 -25.49
CA MET A 434 3.90 21.50 -26.77
C MET A 434 2.60 22.22 -27.10
N LEU A 435 1.92 22.76 -26.09
CA LEU A 435 0.67 23.49 -26.23
C LEU A 435 0.95 25.01 -26.37
N PRO A 436 0.13 25.75 -27.12
CA PRO A 436 0.21 27.21 -27.12
C PRO A 436 -0.02 27.78 -25.72
N GLU A 437 0.70 28.83 -25.34
CA GLU A 437 0.57 29.48 -24.02
C GLU A 437 -0.87 29.87 -23.67
N ARG A 438 -1.68 30.25 -24.67
CA ARG A 438 -3.10 30.59 -24.48
C ARG A 438 -3.94 29.42 -23.96
N GLU A 439 -3.47 28.18 -24.10
CA GLU A 439 -4.13 26.96 -23.60
C GLU A 439 -3.74 26.65 -22.14
N LEU A 440 -2.71 27.32 -21.61
CA LEU A 440 -2.24 27.15 -20.22
C LEU A 440 -3.08 27.98 -19.24
N THR A 441 -4.39 27.76 -19.25
CA THR A 441 -5.38 28.60 -18.52
C THR A 441 -5.45 28.34 -17.03
N LYS A 442 -4.90 27.21 -16.55
CA LYS A 442 -4.90 26.83 -15.13
C LYS A 442 -3.67 27.31 -14.38
N VAL A 443 -2.69 27.89 -15.08
CA VAL A 443 -1.40 28.31 -14.50
C VAL A 443 -1.26 29.82 -14.59
N GLU A 444 -0.89 30.45 -13.47
CA GLU A 444 -0.60 31.89 -13.43
C GLU A 444 0.61 32.26 -14.31
N ARG A 445 0.54 33.44 -14.90
CA ARG A 445 1.57 33.98 -15.80
C ARG A 445 2.98 33.95 -15.19
N LYS A 446 3.11 34.26 -13.90
CA LYS A 446 4.39 34.22 -13.19
C LYS A 446 5.10 32.89 -13.24
N PHE A 447 4.34 31.75 -13.15
CA PHE A 447 4.90 30.41 -13.21
C PHE A 447 5.25 29.98 -14.63
N ILE A 448 4.45 30.44 -15.63
CA ILE A 448 4.78 30.26 -17.04
C ILE A 448 6.12 30.94 -17.36
N GLU A 449 6.29 32.21 -16.95
CA GLU A 449 7.53 32.94 -17.16
C GLU A 449 8.73 32.32 -16.45
N LYS A 450 8.52 31.74 -15.28
CA LYS A 450 9.60 31.14 -14.47
C LYS A 450 10.01 29.73 -14.92
N TYR A 451 9.04 28.90 -15.29
CA TYR A 451 9.29 27.46 -15.48
C TYR A 451 9.14 26.96 -16.91
N HIS A 452 8.43 27.68 -17.78
CA HIS A 452 8.25 27.25 -19.17
C HIS A 452 9.56 27.29 -19.96
N PRO A 453 9.94 26.23 -20.70
CA PRO A 453 11.24 26.11 -21.39
C PRO A 453 11.59 27.26 -22.33
N LYS A 454 10.57 27.91 -22.92
CA LYS A 454 10.76 29.08 -23.80
C LYS A 454 11.44 30.23 -23.09
N TYR A 455 11.16 30.43 -21.80
CA TYR A 455 11.71 31.57 -21.03
C TYR A 455 13.03 31.18 -20.36
N ARG A 456 13.17 29.96 -19.85
CA ARG A 456 14.42 29.43 -19.26
C ARG A 456 15.61 29.51 -20.23
N LYS A 457 15.40 29.28 -21.55
CA LYS A 457 16.46 29.38 -22.57
C LYS A 457 16.96 30.82 -22.81
N LYS A 458 16.22 31.85 -22.38
CA LYS A 458 16.65 33.25 -22.50
C LYS A 458 17.61 33.67 -21.38
N GLU A 459 17.50 33.07 -20.18
CA GLU A 459 18.39 33.37 -19.06
C GLU A 459 19.76 32.71 -19.17
N ALA A 460 19.86 31.62 -19.96
CA ALA A 460 21.08 30.81 -20.13
C ALA A 460 22.04 31.30 -21.22
N LYS A 461 21.77 32.44 -21.89
CA LYS A 461 22.74 33.14 -22.77
C LYS A 461 23.34 34.32 -22.03
N PRO A 462 24.59 34.25 -21.53
CA PRO A 462 25.33 35.45 -21.22
C PRO A 462 25.51 36.21 -22.55
N GLU A 463 25.26 37.51 -22.51
CA GLU A 463 25.67 38.44 -23.58
C GLU A 463 27.15 38.20 -23.90
N GLU A 464 27.44 37.65 -25.08
CA GLU A 464 28.77 37.82 -25.65
C GLU A 464 28.99 39.32 -25.82
N ALA A 465 29.67 39.89 -24.86
CA ALA A 465 30.17 41.25 -24.95
C ALA A 465 31.07 41.32 -26.18
N THR A 466 30.60 42.07 -27.15
CA THR A 466 31.39 42.62 -28.23
C THR A 466 32.53 43.44 -27.65
N GLU A 467 33.73 42.82 -27.61
CA GLU A 467 34.98 43.57 -27.63
C GLU A 467 35.52 43.53 -29.08
N GLU A 468 35.11 44.49 -29.84
CA GLU A 468 35.87 44.96 -31.00
C GLU A 468 36.17 46.44 -30.83
N ALA A 469 37.44 46.77 -31.02
CA ALA A 469 38.04 48.05 -31.32
C ALA A 469 38.51 48.92 -30.14
N SER A 470 39.76 48.79 -29.76
CA SER A 470 40.77 49.87 -30.07
C SER A 470 42.17 49.38 -29.77
#